data_f5896ca5a0588c5a8bcf3940128332ab
#
_entry.id   f5896ca5a0588c5a8bcf3940128332ab
#
_cell.length_a   1.000
_cell.length_b   1.000
_cell.length_c   1.000
_cell.angle_alpha   90.00
_cell.angle_beta   90.00
_cell.angle_gamma   90.00
#
_symmetry.space_group_name_H-M   'P 1'
#
loop_
_entity.id
_entity.type
_entity.pdbx_description
1 polymer ?
#
loop_
_entity_poly.entity_id
_entity_poly.type
_entity_poly.pdbx_seq_one_letter_code
_entity_poly.pdbx_strand_id
1 'polypeptide(L)'
;MKLNNNTILITGGSSGIGLELARRLHKQGNNILICGRSEEKLNNVKHEIPGIHDYPCDLSIKAHRQELFQWVSDNHPSCNILINNAATVHKTNFSEDSKMIEKAENEVQTNLIAPITLSKLFLPLLMKNENASIINVTTGLIYAPRAAYPIYNATKSGLHAFTQVLRHQLKNDPIRVIEVIMSAVDTPWHQGNPPKMAISVEKAAAEMLNKLEKGQEVIKIAGVKILYILSRIAPAFAFRKINQL
;
A
#
# COMPACT_ATOMS: atom_id res chain seq x y z
N MET A 1 -4.77 13.88 -10.04
CA MET A 1 -6.08 13.22 -10.19
C MET A 1 -7.11 13.91 -9.32
N LYS A 2 -8.41 13.77 -9.60
CA LYS A 2 -9.45 14.24 -8.69
C LYS A 2 -9.55 13.31 -7.50
N LEU A 3 -9.61 13.84 -6.27
CA LEU A 3 -9.75 13.07 -5.03
C LEU A 3 -11.09 13.32 -4.34
N ASN A 4 -12.13 13.62 -5.10
CA ASN A 4 -13.52 13.75 -4.63
C ASN A 4 -14.45 12.97 -5.56
N ASN A 5 -15.61 12.59 -5.05
CA ASN A 5 -16.65 11.86 -5.79
C ASN A 5 -16.14 10.54 -6.43
N ASN A 6 -15.23 9.84 -5.76
CA ASN A 6 -14.76 8.51 -6.17
C ASN A 6 -15.32 7.44 -5.25
N THR A 7 -15.33 6.20 -5.72
CA THR A 7 -15.48 5.00 -4.87
C THR A 7 -14.14 4.30 -4.79
N ILE A 8 -13.55 4.26 -3.59
CA ILE A 8 -12.15 3.90 -3.37
C ILE A 8 -12.05 2.67 -2.48
N LEU A 9 -11.45 1.59 -2.96
CA LEU A 9 -11.06 0.47 -2.12
C LEU A 9 -9.65 0.67 -1.57
N ILE A 10 -9.51 0.66 -0.23
CA ILE A 10 -8.22 0.76 0.47
C ILE A 10 -7.94 -0.54 1.20
N THR A 11 -6.96 -1.31 0.75
CA THR A 11 -6.54 -2.50 1.47
C THR A 11 -5.74 -2.14 2.72
N GLY A 12 -5.99 -2.85 3.84
CA GLY A 12 -5.40 -2.50 5.13
C GLY A 12 -5.90 -1.16 5.67
N GLY A 13 -7.17 -0.82 5.39
CA GLY A 13 -7.79 0.45 5.78
C GLY A 13 -8.16 0.58 7.27
N SER A 14 -7.95 -0.46 8.07
CA SER A 14 -8.34 -0.46 9.50
C SER A 14 -7.26 0.04 10.46
N SER A 15 -6.07 0.46 9.97
CA SER A 15 -5.00 0.98 10.82
C SER A 15 -3.96 1.78 10.03
N GLY A 16 -3.13 2.54 10.76
CA GLY A 16 -1.97 3.24 10.21
C GLY A 16 -2.31 4.13 9.01
N ILE A 17 -1.48 4.06 7.97
CA ILE A 17 -1.60 4.91 6.77
C ILE A 17 -2.94 4.67 6.07
N GLY A 18 -3.39 3.40 5.96
CA GLY A 18 -4.66 3.07 5.31
C GLY A 18 -5.87 3.70 5.98
N LEU A 19 -5.90 3.71 7.31
CA LEU A 19 -6.96 4.35 8.10
C LEU A 19 -6.94 5.87 7.93
N GLU A 20 -5.77 6.49 7.98
CA GLU A 20 -5.67 7.94 7.80
C GLU A 20 -6.06 8.38 6.38
N LEU A 21 -5.71 7.57 5.37
CA LEU A 21 -6.19 7.80 4.01
C LEU A 21 -7.72 7.69 3.93
N ALA A 22 -8.31 6.67 4.58
CA ALA A 22 -9.75 6.49 4.64
C ALA A 22 -10.45 7.71 5.25
N ARG A 23 -9.95 8.22 6.40
CA ARG A 23 -10.48 9.41 7.07
C ARG A 23 -10.46 10.65 6.17
N ARG A 24 -9.30 10.93 5.55
CA ARG A 24 -9.13 12.12 4.72
C ARG A 24 -9.95 12.07 3.44
N LEU A 25 -9.91 10.93 2.76
CA LEU A 25 -10.64 10.75 1.51
C LEU A 25 -12.16 10.74 1.74
N HIS A 26 -12.63 10.15 2.85
CA HIS A 26 -14.04 10.23 3.24
C HIS A 26 -14.48 11.68 3.47
N LYS A 27 -13.68 12.48 4.19
CA LYS A 27 -13.95 13.92 4.40
C LYS A 27 -13.98 14.74 3.09
N GLN A 28 -13.33 14.25 2.03
CA GLN A 28 -13.36 14.87 0.70
C GLN A 28 -14.55 14.43 -0.15
N GLY A 29 -15.52 13.71 0.42
CA GLY A 29 -16.74 13.28 -0.26
C GLY A 29 -16.58 12.05 -1.15
N ASN A 30 -15.63 11.16 -0.83
CA ASN A 30 -15.50 9.88 -1.51
C ASN A 30 -16.28 8.80 -0.76
N ASN A 31 -16.79 7.81 -1.50
CA ASN A 31 -17.30 6.56 -0.97
C ASN A 31 -16.10 5.64 -0.68
N ILE A 32 -15.89 5.28 0.58
CA ILE A 32 -14.69 4.55 1.02
C ILE A 32 -15.05 3.12 1.39
N LEU A 33 -14.33 2.19 0.76
CA LEU A 33 -14.37 0.77 1.04
C LEU A 33 -13.04 0.39 1.67
N ILE A 34 -13.05 -0.33 2.78
CA ILE A 34 -11.85 -0.83 3.43
C ILE A 34 -11.90 -2.34 3.58
N CYS A 35 -10.74 -2.99 3.55
CA CYS A 35 -10.63 -4.38 3.98
C CYS A 35 -9.48 -4.59 4.95
N GLY A 36 -9.61 -5.61 5.79
CA GLY A 36 -8.62 -5.97 6.80
C GLY A 36 -8.97 -7.28 7.47
N ARG A 37 -8.03 -7.87 8.22
CA ARG A 37 -8.19 -9.18 8.85
C ARG A 37 -9.00 -9.15 10.16
N SER A 38 -8.94 -8.04 10.88
CA SER A 38 -9.56 -7.91 12.21
C SER A 38 -10.92 -7.24 12.07
N GLU A 39 -11.98 -8.02 12.30
CA GLU A 39 -13.36 -7.52 12.36
C GLU A 39 -13.53 -6.45 13.44
N GLU A 40 -12.91 -6.65 14.61
CA GLU A 40 -12.91 -5.65 15.70
C GLU A 40 -12.40 -4.28 15.22
N LYS A 41 -11.23 -4.25 14.53
CA LYS A 41 -10.68 -3.00 14.02
C LYS A 41 -11.54 -2.39 12.91
N LEU A 42 -12.13 -3.21 12.06
CA LEU A 42 -13.06 -2.75 11.02
C LEU A 42 -14.30 -2.13 11.65
N ASN A 43 -14.89 -2.77 12.66
CA ASN A 43 -16.02 -2.23 13.41
C ASN A 43 -15.69 -0.91 14.10
N ASN A 44 -14.51 -0.80 14.72
CA ASN A 44 -14.07 0.46 15.32
C ASN A 44 -13.99 1.59 14.29
N VAL A 45 -13.51 1.31 13.07
CA VAL A 45 -13.47 2.31 11.99
C VAL A 45 -14.88 2.72 11.55
N LYS A 46 -15.85 1.79 11.47
CA LYS A 46 -17.26 2.11 11.14
C LYS A 46 -17.91 3.02 12.18
N HIS A 47 -17.59 2.80 13.46
CA HIS A 47 -18.06 3.70 14.52
C HIS A 47 -17.42 5.09 14.43
N GLU A 48 -16.15 5.14 14.06
CA GLU A 48 -15.40 6.40 13.94
C GLU A 48 -15.77 7.21 12.70
N ILE A 49 -16.02 6.51 11.57
CA ILE A 49 -16.28 7.13 10.26
C ILE A 49 -17.62 6.58 9.73
N PRO A 50 -18.76 7.18 10.13
CA PRO A 50 -20.06 6.77 9.63
C PRO A 50 -20.14 6.83 8.11
N GLY A 51 -20.69 5.79 7.49
CA GLY A 51 -20.81 5.68 6.03
C GLY A 51 -19.63 5.04 5.30
N ILE A 52 -18.60 4.59 6.03
CA ILE A 52 -17.55 3.75 5.45
C ILE A 52 -18.07 2.31 5.30
N HIS A 53 -17.66 1.63 4.24
CA HIS A 53 -17.97 0.22 4.00
C HIS A 53 -16.74 -0.63 4.28
N ASP A 54 -16.95 -1.78 4.90
CA ASP A 54 -15.86 -2.68 5.26
C ASP A 54 -16.10 -4.12 4.83
N TYR A 55 -15.03 -4.85 4.62
CA TYR A 55 -15.06 -6.28 4.31
C TYR A 55 -13.92 -7.01 5.04
N PRO A 56 -14.22 -7.99 5.91
CA PRO A 56 -13.21 -8.83 6.55
C PRO A 56 -12.50 -9.68 5.50
N CYS A 57 -11.17 -9.52 5.38
CA CYS A 57 -10.41 -10.19 4.33
C CYS A 57 -8.95 -10.40 4.74
N ASP A 58 -8.49 -11.65 4.73
CA ASP A 58 -7.07 -11.97 4.76
C ASP A 58 -6.54 -12.07 3.32
N LEU A 59 -5.78 -11.08 2.91
CA LEU A 59 -5.24 -11.00 1.56
C LEU A 59 -4.16 -12.05 1.25
N SER A 60 -3.65 -12.78 2.24
CA SER A 60 -2.76 -13.93 2.00
C SER A 60 -3.53 -15.12 1.41
N ILE A 61 -4.85 -15.17 1.59
CA ILE A 61 -5.73 -16.27 1.15
C ILE A 61 -6.31 -15.95 -0.22
N LYS A 62 -6.11 -16.86 -1.19
CA LYS A 62 -6.58 -16.68 -2.57
C LYS A 62 -8.10 -16.51 -2.67
N ALA A 63 -8.87 -17.33 -1.94
CA ALA A 63 -10.33 -17.26 -1.94
C ALA A 63 -10.84 -15.90 -1.46
N HIS A 64 -10.29 -15.37 -0.36
CA HIS A 64 -10.68 -14.08 0.18
C HIS A 64 -10.44 -12.90 -0.79
N ARG A 65 -9.40 -12.97 -1.63
CA ARG A 65 -9.18 -11.95 -2.67
C ARG A 65 -10.27 -11.97 -3.75
N GLN A 66 -10.76 -13.16 -4.10
CA GLN A 66 -11.86 -13.33 -5.06
C GLN A 66 -13.19 -12.87 -4.47
N GLU A 67 -13.46 -13.25 -3.23
CA GLU A 67 -14.65 -12.84 -2.47
C GLU A 67 -14.70 -11.31 -2.28
N LEU A 68 -13.57 -10.68 -1.94
CA LEU A 68 -13.47 -9.23 -1.85
C LEU A 68 -13.81 -8.56 -3.19
N PHE A 69 -13.28 -9.08 -4.29
CA PHE A 69 -13.62 -8.57 -5.63
C PHE A 69 -15.10 -8.72 -5.93
N GLN A 70 -15.68 -9.90 -5.66
CA GLN A 70 -17.10 -10.16 -5.90
C GLN A 70 -17.98 -9.20 -5.08
N TRP A 71 -17.68 -9.04 -3.78
CA TRP A 71 -18.37 -8.10 -2.91
C TRP A 71 -18.34 -6.67 -3.44
N VAL A 72 -17.19 -6.19 -3.88
CA VAL A 72 -17.08 -4.83 -4.45
C VAL A 72 -17.84 -4.72 -5.77
N SER A 73 -17.71 -5.72 -6.65
CA SER A 73 -18.38 -5.73 -7.95
C SER A 73 -19.90 -5.69 -7.83
N ASP A 74 -20.45 -6.43 -6.87
CA ASP A 74 -21.91 -6.55 -6.68
C ASP A 74 -22.50 -5.33 -5.96
N ASN A 75 -21.79 -4.80 -4.95
CA ASN A 75 -22.35 -3.78 -4.06
C ASN A 75 -21.84 -2.37 -4.37
N HIS A 76 -20.70 -2.25 -5.04
CA HIS A 76 -20.02 -0.98 -5.32
C HIS A 76 -19.48 -0.90 -6.77
N PRO A 77 -20.33 -1.10 -7.79
CA PRO A 77 -19.90 -1.15 -9.20
C PRO A 77 -19.26 0.16 -9.71
N SER A 78 -19.45 1.26 -8.99
CA SER A 78 -18.79 2.55 -9.24
C SER A 78 -17.34 2.60 -8.72
N CYS A 79 -16.80 1.52 -8.16
CA CYS A 79 -15.41 1.49 -7.68
C CYS A 79 -14.44 1.82 -8.83
N ASN A 80 -13.71 2.92 -8.66
CA ASN A 80 -12.80 3.45 -9.69
C ASN A 80 -11.35 3.60 -9.22
N ILE A 81 -11.09 3.45 -7.91
CA ILE A 81 -9.72 3.54 -7.37
C ILE A 81 -9.44 2.35 -6.45
N LEU A 82 -8.36 1.64 -6.75
CA LEU A 82 -7.81 0.59 -5.90
C LEU A 82 -6.50 1.06 -5.26
N ILE A 83 -6.43 1.12 -3.92
CA ILE A 83 -5.21 1.41 -3.17
C ILE A 83 -4.71 0.13 -2.51
N ASN A 84 -3.68 -0.47 -3.08
CA ASN A 84 -2.95 -1.60 -2.51
C ASN A 84 -1.97 -1.10 -1.43
N ASN A 85 -2.49 -0.92 -0.23
CA ASN A 85 -1.74 -0.41 0.93
C ASN A 85 -1.41 -1.51 1.94
N ALA A 86 -2.21 -2.57 2.05
CA ALA A 86 -1.98 -3.64 3.00
C ALA A 86 -0.56 -4.23 2.88
N ALA A 87 0.08 -4.46 4.01
CA ALA A 87 1.36 -5.13 4.09
C ALA A 87 1.51 -5.88 5.41
N THR A 88 2.23 -6.98 5.35
CA THR A 88 2.78 -7.70 6.50
C THR A 88 4.29 -7.60 6.45
N VAL A 89 4.94 -7.45 7.60
CA VAL A 89 6.38 -7.37 7.69
C VAL A 89 6.85 -8.02 8.98
N HIS A 90 7.90 -8.83 8.88
CA HIS A 90 8.53 -9.49 10.01
C HIS A 90 9.99 -9.05 10.09
N LYS A 91 10.41 -8.72 11.32
CA LYS A 91 11.82 -8.57 11.62
C LYS A 91 12.36 -9.97 11.89
N THR A 92 13.32 -10.43 11.08
CA THR A 92 13.84 -11.78 11.14
C THR A 92 15.36 -11.83 11.02
N ASN A 93 15.97 -12.82 11.66
CA ASN A 93 17.33 -13.27 11.35
C ASN A 93 17.22 -14.54 10.53
N PHE A 94 17.73 -14.52 9.31
CA PHE A 94 17.55 -15.61 8.34
C PHE A 94 18.07 -16.95 8.83
N SER A 95 19.18 -16.98 9.56
CA SER A 95 19.79 -18.20 10.07
C SER A 95 19.18 -18.75 11.36
N GLU A 96 18.50 -17.89 12.14
CA GLU A 96 18.04 -18.24 13.50
C GLU A 96 16.53 -18.41 13.60
N ASP A 97 15.77 -17.82 12.67
CA ASP A 97 14.32 -17.82 12.74
C ASP A 97 13.74 -19.12 12.20
N SER A 98 13.32 -20.02 13.08
CA SER A 98 12.72 -21.32 12.73
C SER A 98 11.39 -21.18 11.94
N LYS A 99 10.72 -20.02 12.00
CA LYS A 99 9.49 -19.71 11.26
C LYS A 99 9.73 -18.91 9.99
N MET A 100 10.98 -18.84 9.53
CA MET A 100 11.37 -18.01 8.40
C MET A 100 10.57 -18.29 7.12
N ILE A 101 10.34 -19.57 6.80
CA ILE A 101 9.60 -19.96 5.58
C ILE A 101 8.13 -19.56 5.69
N GLU A 102 7.46 -19.84 6.81
CA GLU A 102 6.07 -19.46 7.05
C GLU A 102 5.88 -17.93 6.93
N LYS A 103 6.80 -17.16 7.52
CA LYS A 103 6.80 -15.71 7.42
C LYS A 103 7.02 -15.23 5.99
N ALA A 104 7.94 -15.88 5.27
CA ALA A 104 8.22 -15.56 3.88
C ALA A 104 6.99 -15.80 2.98
N GLU A 105 6.34 -16.95 3.11
CA GLU A 105 5.13 -17.27 2.37
C GLU A 105 4.01 -16.24 2.65
N ASN A 106 3.79 -15.91 3.91
CA ASN A 106 2.78 -14.91 4.31
C ASN A 106 3.08 -13.53 3.71
N GLU A 107 4.33 -13.05 3.79
CA GLU A 107 4.72 -11.76 3.20
C GLU A 107 4.62 -11.75 1.68
N VAL A 108 5.04 -12.82 1.00
CA VAL A 108 4.93 -12.95 -0.46
C VAL A 108 3.46 -12.92 -0.88
N GLN A 109 2.60 -13.68 -0.22
CA GLN A 109 1.17 -13.69 -0.53
C GLN A 109 0.52 -12.33 -0.30
N THR A 110 0.79 -11.68 0.84
CA THR A 110 0.15 -10.41 1.21
C THR A 110 0.72 -9.22 0.44
N ASN A 111 2.05 -9.12 0.35
CA ASN A 111 2.71 -7.89 -0.13
C ASN A 111 2.93 -7.87 -1.64
N LEU A 112 2.95 -9.03 -2.30
CA LEU A 112 3.25 -9.14 -3.73
C LEU A 112 2.12 -9.80 -4.51
N ILE A 113 1.71 -11.02 -4.15
CA ILE A 113 0.69 -11.75 -4.90
C ILE A 113 -0.68 -11.07 -4.79
N ALA A 114 -1.07 -10.60 -3.61
CA ALA A 114 -2.35 -9.93 -3.42
C ALA A 114 -2.49 -8.65 -4.27
N PRO A 115 -1.55 -7.68 -4.26
CA PRO A 115 -1.63 -6.51 -5.15
C PRO A 115 -1.69 -6.88 -6.64
N ILE A 116 -0.92 -7.88 -7.09
CA ILE A 116 -0.95 -8.36 -8.48
C ILE A 116 -2.34 -8.93 -8.80
N THR A 117 -2.85 -9.82 -7.94
CA THR A 117 -4.16 -10.47 -8.13
C THR A 117 -5.29 -9.44 -8.14
N LEU A 118 -5.32 -8.54 -7.14
CA LEU A 118 -6.34 -7.49 -7.06
C LEU A 118 -6.27 -6.55 -8.25
N SER A 119 -5.08 -6.14 -8.68
CA SER A 119 -4.91 -5.32 -9.88
C SER A 119 -5.53 -6.00 -11.11
N LYS A 120 -5.32 -7.31 -11.28
CA LYS A 120 -5.89 -8.06 -12.41
C LYS A 120 -7.40 -8.21 -12.30
N LEU A 121 -7.92 -8.57 -11.13
CA LEU A 121 -9.36 -8.77 -10.90
C LEU A 121 -10.16 -7.47 -11.08
N PHE A 122 -9.65 -6.38 -10.49
CA PHE A 122 -10.32 -5.09 -10.50
C PHE A 122 -10.19 -4.32 -11.82
N LEU A 123 -9.19 -4.62 -12.65
CA LEU A 123 -8.91 -3.86 -13.88
C LEU A 123 -10.16 -3.65 -14.76
N PRO A 124 -10.98 -4.67 -15.10
CA PRO A 124 -12.15 -4.47 -15.93
C PRO A 124 -13.24 -3.60 -15.27
N LEU A 125 -13.37 -3.69 -13.93
CA LEU A 125 -14.32 -2.87 -13.17
C LEU A 125 -13.89 -1.42 -13.13
N LEU A 126 -12.61 -1.15 -12.80
CA LEU A 126 -12.05 0.19 -12.72
C LEU A 126 -12.18 0.92 -14.06
N MET A 127 -11.83 0.25 -15.16
CA MET A 127 -11.82 0.84 -16.52
C MET A 127 -13.21 1.20 -17.06
N LYS A 128 -14.29 0.69 -16.45
CA LYS A 128 -15.67 1.10 -16.79
C LYS A 128 -16.03 2.47 -16.19
N ASN A 129 -15.23 2.97 -15.26
CA ASN A 129 -15.51 4.18 -14.50
C ASN A 129 -14.49 5.27 -14.83
N GLU A 130 -14.91 6.53 -14.71
CA GLU A 130 -14.01 7.66 -14.87
C GLU A 130 -12.96 7.73 -13.74
N ASN A 131 -11.83 8.38 -14.03
CA ASN A 131 -10.73 8.60 -13.08
C ASN A 131 -10.13 7.29 -12.54
N ALA A 132 -10.21 6.20 -13.31
CA ALA A 132 -9.74 4.88 -12.92
C ALA A 132 -8.25 4.89 -12.49
N SER A 133 -7.95 4.27 -11.35
CA SER A 133 -6.57 4.24 -10.87
C SER A 133 -6.26 3.01 -10.02
N ILE A 134 -5.05 2.46 -10.21
CA ILE A 134 -4.42 1.49 -9.30
C ILE A 134 -3.26 2.19 -8.62
N ILE A 135 -3.25 2.21 -7.30
CA ILE A 135 -2.21 2.84 -6.48
C ILE A 135 -1.52 1.76 -5.64
N ASN A 136 -0.25 1.50 -5.92
CA ASN A 136 0.55 0.53 -5.18
C ASN A 136 1.47 1.23 -4.18
N VAL A 137 1.36 0.87 -2.90
CA VAL A 137 2.20 1.41 -1.84
C VAL A 137 3.44 0.52 -1.65
N THR A 138 4.60 1.08 -1.98
CA THR A 138 5.91 0.48 -1.80
C THR A 138 6.72 1.21 -0.71
N THR A 139 8.00 1.02 -0.64
CA THR A 139 8.88 1.58 0.40
C THR A 139 10.20 2.08 -0.17
N GLY A 140 10.80 3.08 0.46
CA GLY A 140 12.17 3.51 0.14
C GLY A 140 13.23 2.42 0.27
N LEU A 141 12.95 1.34 0.99
CA LEU A 141 13.85 0.18 1.13
C LEU A 141 14.08 -0.58 -0.18
N ILE A 142 13.31 -0.32 -1.23
CA ILE A 142 13.61 -0.82 -2.60
C ILE A 142 14.92 -0.24 -3.16
N TYR A 143 15.36 0.90 -2.65
CA TYR A 143 16.60 1.55 -3.09
C TYR A 143 17.82 1.17 -2.25
N ALA A 144 17.62 0.89 -0.97
CA ALA A 144 18.64 0.43 -0.04
C ALA A 144 18.00 -0.54 0.96
N PRO A 145 18.11 -1.86 0.73
CA PRO A 145 17.48 -2.87 1.57
C PRO A 145 17.99 -2.84 3.00
N ARG A 146 17.08 -3.09 3.97
CA ARG A 146 17.42 -3.21 5.39
C ARG A 146 17.53 -4.67 5.79
N ALA A 147 18.68 -5.09 6.34
CA ALA A 147 18.98 -6.47 6.69
C ALA A 147 17.95 -7.11 7.63
N ALA A 148 17.36 -6.32 8.53
CA ALA A 148 16.33 -6.79 9.48
C ALA A 148 15.01 -7.24 8.82
N TYR A 149 14.79 -6.96 7.51
CA TYR A 149 13.54 -7.21 6.80
C TYR A 149 13.78 -7.89 5.44
N PRO A 150 14.41 -9.08 5.41
CA PRO A 150 14.88 -9.69 4.16
C PRO A 150 13.74 -9.95 3.17
N ILE A 151 12.62 -10.50 3.61
CA ILE A 151 11.48 -10.83 2.74
C ILE A 151 10.68 -9.58 2.36
N TYR A 152 10.44 -8.69 3.30
CA TYR A 152 9.74 -7.44 3.01
C TYR A 152 10.44 -6.63 1.90
N ASN A 153 11.76 -6.50 1.96
CA ASN A 153 12.52 -5.82 0.91
C ASN A 153 12.31 -6.51 -0.46
N ALA A 154 12.38 -7.85 -0.49
CA ALA A 154 12.18 -8.62 -1.72
C ALA A 154 10.76 -8.43 -2.28
N THR A 155 9.73 -8.54 -1.43
CA THR A 155 8.32 -8.39 -1.87
C THR A 155 8.03 -7.00 -2.38
N LYS A 156 8.51 -5.95 -1.71
CA LYS A 156 8.29 -4.55 -2.13
C LYS A 156 9.12 -4.17 -3.35
N SER A 157 10.32 -4.76 -3.54
CA SER A 157 11.09 -4.61 -4.78
C SER A 157 10.39 -5.30 -5.96
N GLY A 158 9.81 -6.48 -5.75
CA GLY A 158 8.99 -7.16 -6.74
C GLY A 158 7.75 -6.35 -7.12
N LEU A 159 7.05 -5.79 -6.13
CA LEU A 159 5.88 -4.92 -6.37
C LEU A 159 6.26 -3.63 -7.11
N HIS A 160 7.43 -3.04 -6.81
CA HIS A 160 7.98 -1.90 -7.54
C HIS A 160 8.18 -2.23 -9.03
N ALA A 161 8.88 -3.33 -9.32
CA ALA A 161 9.11 -3.78 -10.70
C ALA A 161 7.79 -4.07 -11.43
N PHE A 162 6.87 -4.79 -10.79
CA PHE A 162 5.52 -5.04 -11.32
C PHE A 162 4.78 -3.75 -11.65
N THR A 163 4.81 -2.76 -10.74
CA THR A 163 4.10 -1.49 -10.92
C THR A 163 4.64 -0.70 -12.12
N GLN A 164 5.96 -0.71 -12.34
CA GLN A 164 6.57 -0.06 -13.50
C GLN A 164 6.12 -0.71 -14.81
N VAL A 165 6.16 -2.05 -14.86
CA VAL A 165 5.74 -2.81 -16.05
C VAL A 165 4.24 -2.64 -16.30
N LEU A 166 3.40 -2.74 -15.28
CA LEU A 166 1.96 -2.55 -15.40
C LEU A 166 1.61 -1.16 -15.94
N ARG A 167 2.27 -0.10 -15.44
CA ARG A 167 2.09 1.27 -15.95
C ARG A 167 2.44 1.38 -17.43
N HIS A 168 3.51 0.72 -17.86
CA HIS A 168 3.91 0.72 -19.27
C HIS A 168 2.90 -0.05 -20.15
N GLN A 169 2.43 -1.21 -19.69
CA GLN A 169 1.46 -2.02 -20.42
C GLN A 169 0.10 -1.31 -20.60
N LEU A 170 -0.35 -0.58 -19.56
CA LEU A 170 -1.64 0.11 -19.54
C LEU A 170 -1.55 1.60 -19.96
N LYS A 171 -0.45 2.04 -20.56
CA LYS A 171 -0.24 3.46 -20.90
C LYS A 171 -1.25 4.06 -21.87
N ASN A 172 -1.91 3.22 -22.67
CA ASN A 172 -2.92 3.62 -23.66
C ASN A 172 -4.35 3.32 -23.18
N ASP A 173 -4.50 2.72 -22.01
CA ASP A 173 -5.81 2.39 -21.41
C ASP A 173 -6.30 3.55 -20.53
N PRO A 174 -7.63 3.68 -20.30
CA PRO A 174 -8.21 4.75 -19.51
C PRO A 174 -8.03 4.53 -18.00
N ILE A 175 -6.83 4.15 -17.56
CA ILE A 175 -6.49 3.87 -16.16
C ILE A 175 -5.09 4.35 -15.85
N ARG A 176 -4.90 4.89 -14.66
CA ARG A 176 -3.59 5.31 -14.15
C ARG A 176 -3.02 4.28 -13.20
N VAL A 177 -1.74 3.98 -13.35
CA VAL A 177 -0.99 3.11 -12.42
C VAL A 177 0.03 3.94 -11.67
N ILE A 178 -0.20 4.13 -10.38
CA ILE A 178 0.55 5.04 -9.52
C ILE A 178 1.33 4.24 -8.48
N GLU A 179 2.57 4.63 -8.25
CA GLU A 179 3.38 4.10 -7.18
C GLU A 179 3.61 5.14 -6.09
N VAL A 180 3.36 4.77 -4.85
CA VAL A 180 3.69 5.60 -3.68
C VAL A 180 4.78 4.91 -2.87
N ILE A 181 5.96 5.52 -2.87
CA ILE A 181 7.16 4.99 -2.21
C ILE A 181 7.28 5.67 -0.85
N MET A 182 6.89 4.95 0.21
CA MET A 182 6.85 5.47 1.57
C MET A 182 8.24 5.48 2.23
N SER A 183 8.49 6.50 3.03
CA SER A 183 9.57 6.47 4.04
C SER A 183 9.15 5.62 5.25
N ALA A 184 9.96 5.58 6.30
CA ALA A 184 9.52 5.09 7.60
C ALA A 184 8.38 6.00 8.11
N VAL A 185 7.27 5.39 8.53
CA VAL A 185 6.09 6.08 9.07
C VAL A 185 5.78 5.48 10.43
N ASP A 186 5.56 6.32 11.43
CA ASP A 186 5.20 5.89 12.77
C ASP A 186 3.78 5.31 12.77
N THR A 187 3.71 4.01 12.72
CA THR A 187 2.47 3.23 12.67
C THR A 187 2.46 2.20 13.80
N PRO A 188 1.30 1.65 14.17
CA PRO A 188 1.19 0.58 15.16
C PRO A 188 2.09 -0.63 14.89
N TRP A 189 2.54 -0.82 13.65
CA TRP A 189 3.50 -1.84 13.30
C TRP A 189 4.84 -1.73 14.05
N HIS A 190 5.28 -0.52 14.37
CA HIS A 190 6.52 -0.29 15.12
C HIS A 190 6.42 -0.59 16.62
N GLN A 191 5.22 -0.92 17.13
CA GLN A 191 4.98 -1.26 18.54
C GLN A 191 5.58 -0.21 19.52
N GLY A 192 5.46 1.08 19.18
CA GLY A 192 5.97 2.19 19.97
C GLY A 192 7.46 2.50 19.79
N ASN A 193 8.17 1.77 18.94
CA ASN A 193 9.61 1.98 18.68
C ASN A 193 9.89 2.32 17.20
N PRO A 194 9.35 3.41 16.65
CA PRO A 194 9.61 3.80 15.28
C PRO A 194 11.07 4.27 15.12
N PRO A 195 11.67 4.12 13.93
CA PRO A 195 12.97 4.73 13.63
C PRO A 195 12.93 6.24 13.84
N LYS A 196 14.04 6.82 14.32
CA LYS A 196 14.14 8.27 14.59
C LYS A 196 13.74 9.18 13.41
N MET A 197 13.87 8.68 12.19
CA MET A 197 13.50 9.39 10.96
C MET A 197 12.04 9.18 10.55
N ALA A 198 11.27 8.37 11.28
CA ALA A 198 9.87 8.13 10.95
C ALA A 198 9.08 9.43 11.02
N ILE A 199 8.24 9.63 10.02
CA ILE A 199 7.26 10.73 10.01
C ILE A 199 5.92 10.23 10.55
N SER A 200 5.07 11.17 11.00
CA SER A 200 3.74 10.79 11.45
C SER A 200 2.85 10.28 10.29
N VAL A 201 1.84 9.51 10.64
CA VAL A 201 0.86 8.96 9.68
C VAL A 201 0.14 10.10 8.93
N GLU A 202 -0.23 11.16 9.67
CA GLU A 202 -0.93 12.32 9.14
C GLU A 202 -0.08 13.07 8.10
N LYS A 203 1.21 13.22 8.36
CA LYS A 203 2.16 13.86 7.44
C LYS A 203 2.36 13.02 6.18
N ALA A 204 2.50 11.70 6.33
CA ALA A 204 2.66 10.78 5.21
C ALA A 204 1.41 10.80 4.29
N ALA A 205 0.22 10.69 4.88
CA ALA A 205 -1.04 10.72 4.13
C ALA A 205 -1.27 12.07 3.45
N ALA A 206 -1.03 13.19 4.15
CA ALA A 206 -1.17 14.53 3.57
C ALA A 206 -0.26 14.73 2.37
N GLU A 207 1.02 14.34 2.47
CA GLU A 207 1.98 14.45 1.39
C GLU A 207 1.60 13.57 0.20
N MET A 208 1.13 12.33 0.46
CA MET A 208 0.64 11.41 -0.57
C MET A 208 -0.53 12.02 -1.34
N LEU A 209 -1.57 12.49 -0.65
CA LEU A 209 -2.78 13.04 -1.28
C LEU A 209 -2.46 14.29 -2.11
N ASN A 210 -1.66 15.22 -1.57
CA ASN A 210 -1.21 16.42 -2.31
C ASN A 210 -0.49 16.06 -3.62
N LYS A 211 0.39 15.05 -3.60
CA LYS A 211 1.12 14.62 -4.80
C LYS A 211 0.23 13.88 -5.80
N LEU A 212 -0.77 13.11 -5.32
CA LEU A 212 -1.80 12.50 -6.15
C LEU A 212 -2.64 13.56 -6.87
N GLU A 213 -3.09 14.61 -6.17
CA GLU A 213 -3.83 15.73 -6.77
C GLU A 213 -3.01 16.44 -7.87
N LYS A 214 -1.69 16.61 -7.65
CA LYS A 214 -0.76 17.16 -8.65
C LYS A 214 -0.50 16.22 -9.84
N GLY A 215 -1.12 15.05 -9.86
CA GLY A 215 -1.05 14.11 -10.97
C GLY A 215 0.26 13.33 -11.08
N GLN A 216 1.08 13.25 -10.03
CA GLN A 216 2.31 12.47 -10.04
C GLN A 216 2.01 10.96 -10.08
N GLU A 217 2.77 10.21 -10.85
CA GLU A 217 2.63 8.74 -10.97
C GLU A 217 3.66 7.96 -10.16
N VAL A 218 4.81 8.59 -9.85
CA VAL A 218 5.83 8.05 -8.95
C VAL A 218 6.03 9.03 -7.81
N ILE A 219 5.44 8.70 -6.68
CA ILE A 219 5.39 9.56 -5.51
C ILE A 219 6.39 9.08 -4.48
N LYS A 220 7.40 9.89 -4.19
CA LYS A 220 8.39 9.63 -3.13
C LYS A 220 8.05 10.48 -1.91
N ILE A 221 7.77 9.83 -0.78
CA ILE A 221 7.36 10.49 0.47
C ILE A 221 8.59 10.83 1.32
N ALA A 222 8.62 12.04 1.87
CA ALA A 222 9.67 12.54 2.76
C ALA A 222 11.10 12.32 2.20
N GLY A 223 12.00 11.71 2.98
CA GLY A 223 13.40 11.48 2.65
C GLY A 223 13.69 10.48 1.52
N VAL A 224 12.67 9.83 0.94
CA VAL A 224 12.86 8.80 -0.10
C VAL A 224 13.57 9.35 -1.34
N LYS A 225 13.36 10.62 -1.70
CA LYS A 225 14.06 11.24 -2.84
C LYS A 225 15.58 11.29 -2.59
N ILE A 226 15.99 11.62 -1.37
CA ILE A 226 17.40 11.68 -0.97
C ILE A 226 17.99 10.27 -0.99
N LEU A 227 17.28 9.28 -0.43
CA LEU A 227 17.70 7.89 -0.43
C LEU A 227 17.86 7.34 -1.86
N TYR A 228 16.93 7.68 -2.77
CA TYR A 228 17.02 7.33 -4.18
C TYR A 228 18.32 7.87 -4.81
N ILE A 229 18.61 9.17 -4.65
CA ILE A 229 19.82 9.79 -5.19
C ILE A 229 21.07 9.10 -4.60
N LEU A 230 21.10 8.95 -3.28
CA LEU A 230 22.23 8.35 -2.59
C LEU A 230 22.48 6.90 -3.03
N SER A 231 21.43 6.12 -3.24
CA SER A 231 21.56 4.74 -3.73
C SER A 231 22.13 4.63 -5.15
N ARG A 232 22.07 5.71 -5.95
CA ARG A 232 22.62 5.74 -7.31
C ARG A 232 24.07 6.18 -7.37
N ILE A 233 24.46 7.14 -6.52
CA ILE A 233 25.83 7.70 -6.55
C ILE A 233 26.76 7.03 -5.54
N ALA A 234 26.24 6.50 -4.43
CA ALA A 234 27.02 5.86 -3.37
C ALA A 234 26.25 4.66 -2.75
N PRO A 235 25.99 3.58 -3.54
CA PRO A 235 25.11 2.48 -3.12
C PRO A 235 25.61 1.77 -1.84
N ALA A 236 26.91 1.51 -1.72
CA ALA A 236 27.48 0.88 -0.53
C ALA A 236 27.29 1.73 0.74
N PHE A 237 27.43 3.05 0.59
CA PHE A 237 27.19 3.99 1.71
C PHE A 237 25.70 4.02 2.08
N ALA A 238 24.79 4.09 1.11
CA ALA A 238 23.35 4.06 1.33
C ALA A 238 22.93 2.78 2.07
N PHE A 239 23.40 1.62 1.60
CA PHE A 239 23.14 0.33 2.25
C PHE A 239 23.66 0.30 3.69
N ARG A 240 24.91 0.69 3.92
CA ARG A 240 25.49 0.73 5.27
C ARG A 240 24.70 1.65 6.19
N LYS A 241 24.34 2.85 5.71
CA LYS A 241 23.61 3.86 6.51
C LYS A 241 22.23 3.36 6.94
N ILE A 242 21.48 2.74 6.02
CA ILE A 242 20.14 2.18 6.33
C ILE A 242 20.23 1.04 7.35
N ASN A 243 21.33 0.29 7.36
CA ASN A 243 21.52 -0.83 8.27
C ASN A 243 22.14 -0.46 9.62
N GLN A 244 22.52 0.82 9.82
CA GLN A 244 22.94 1.37 11.10
C GLN A 244 21.78 2.05 11.89
N LEU A 245 20.62 2.16 11.28
CA LEU A 245 19.39 2.73 11.86
C LEU A 245 18.58 1.64 12.57
#